data_dd61c93708254c67b1502bd71d3f8c0c
#
_entry.id   dd61c93708254c67b1502bd71d3f8c0c
#
_cell.length_a   1.000
_cell.length_b   1.000
_cell.length_c   1.000
_cell.angle_alpha   90.00
_cell.angle_beta   90.00
_cell.angle_gamma   90.00
#
_symmetry.space_group_name_H-M   'P 1'
#
loop_
_entity.id
_entity.type
_entity.pdbx_description
1 polymer ?
#
loop_
_entity_poly.entity_id
_entity_poly.type
_entity_poly.pdbx_seq_one_letter_code
_entity_poly.pdbx_strand_id
1 'polypeptide(L)'
;MKQYQNIAIIAALTGVIAKMTYFLTLAPNEAWDNYVRLFYLLAFLIALFFGLRSFKKRATRSDFTHDVKTGMKITSIFSLIISIFTWVYYKWIDPEYFANRISEAMSQAPEESIEAVETNVSFIFNAFTHSTITLFGMMVIGFFYTLIVVLIMRAKPEIFVG
;
A
#
# COMPACT_ATOMS: atom_id res chain seq x y z
N MET A 1 -22.79 -1.24 0.41
CA MET A 1 -21.45 -1.73 0.02
C MET A 1 -21.37 -3.24 0.19
N LYS A 2 -20.59 -3.94 -0.66
CA LYS A 2 -20.36 -5.39 -0.49
C LYS A 2 -19.37 -5.63 0.66
N GLN A 3 -19.55 -6.70 1.42
CA GLN A 3 -18.73 -6.97 2.63
C GLN A 3 -17.21 -6.98 2.38
N TYR A 4 -16.75 -7.50 1.24
CA TYR A 4 -15.33 -7.49 0.89
C TYR A 4 -14.76 -6.08 0.69
N GLN A 5 -15.58 -5.11 0.29
CA GLN A 5 -15.17 -3.71 0.18
C GLN A 5 -14.97 -3.09 1.58
N ASN A 6 -15.86 -3.40 2.53
CA ASN A 6 -15.69 -2.94 3.92
C ASN A 6 -14.40 -3.51 4.54
N ILE A 7 -14.08 -4.78 4.28
CA ILE A 7 -12.84 -5.40 4.75
C ILE A 7 -11.61 -4.65 4.20
N ALA A 8 -11.60 -4.29 2.90
CA ALA A 8 -10.52 -3.53 2.29
C ALA A 8 -10.36 -2.14 2.93
N ILE A 9 -11.46 -1.45 3.17
CA ILE A 9 -11.47 -0.13 3.81
C ILE A 9 -10.95 -0.21 5.24
N ILE A 10 -11.48 -1.14 6.05
CA ILE A 10 -11.06 -1.31 7.45
C ILE A 10 -9.56 -1.61 7.52
N ALA A 11 -9.06 -2.52 6.69
CA ALA A 11 -7.64 -2.87 6.66
C ALA A 11 -6.76 -1.68 6.24
N ALA A 12 -7.19 -0.89 5.25
CA ALA A 12 -6.47 0.32 4.85
C ALA A 12 -6.45 1.37 5.96
N LEU A 13 -7.59 1.61 6.62
CA LEU A 13 -7.67 2.53 7.76
C LEU A 13 -6.82 2.05 8.95
N THR A 14 -6.74 0.75 9.20
CA THR A 14 -5.82 0.19 10.22
C THR A 14 -4.37 0.51 9.89
N GLY A 15 -3.99 0.42 8.62
CA GLY A 15 -2.66 0.83 8.14
C GLY A 15 -2.40 2.33 8.37
N VAL A 16 -3.37 3.17 8.03
CA VAL A 16 -3.30 4.62 8.27
C VAL A 16 -3.11 4.94 9.76
N ILE A 17 -3.91 4.32 10.63
CA ILE A 17 -3.81 4.51 12.07
C ILE A 17 -2.44 4.05 12.59
N ALA A 18 -1.93 2.91 12.12
CA ALA A 18 -0.61 2.42 12.51
C ALA A 18 0.51 3.40 12.14
N LYS A 19 0.48 3.99 10.92
CA LYS A 19 1.47 5.01 10.51
C LYS A 19 1.35 6.28 11.34
N MET A 20 0.13 6.74 11.62
CA MET A 20 -0.09 7.93 12.45
C MET A 20 0.37 7.70 13.89
N THR A 21 0.06 6.55 14.48
CA THR A 21 0.54 6.19 15.83
C THR A 21 2.06 6.16 15.87
N TYR A 22 2.69 5.52 14.87
CA TYR A 22 4.14 5.52 14.74
C TYR A 22 4.72 6.94 14.72
N PHE A 23 4.19 7.82 13.88
CA PHE A 23 4.65 9.20 13.74
C PHE A 23 4.54 9.99 15.05
N LEU A 24 3.44 9.79 15.79
CA LEU A 24 3.17 10.53 17.04
C LEU A 24 3.94 9.99 18.26
N THR A 25 4.34 8.73 18.26
CA THR A 25 4.92 8.07 19.44
C THR A 25 6.40 7.80 19.36
N LEU A 26 6.94 7.63 18.15
CA LEU A 26 8.33 7.26 17.92
C LEU A 26 9.00 8.31 17.04
N ALA A 27 10.24 8.67 17.35
CA ALA A 27 11.03 9.51 16.44
C ALA A 27 11.19 8.79 15.10
N PRO A 28 10.85 9.45 13.97
CA PRO A 28 10.98 8.83 12.65
C PRO A 28 12.42 8.38 12.40
N ASN A 29 12.62 7.11 12.06
CA ASN A 29 13.88 6.59 11.59
C ASN A 29 13.65 5.52 10.51
N GLU A 30 14.65 5.29 9.67
CA GLU A 30 14.55 4.38 8.52
C GLU A 30 14.20 2.94 8.87
N ALA A 31 14.72 2.42 9.99
CA ALA A 31 14.45 1.06 10.40
C ALA A 31 12.96 0.85 10.68
N TRP A 32 12.33 1.79 11.39
CA TRP A 32 10.91 1.74 11.71
C TRP A 32 10.02 1.99 10.49
N ASP A 33 10.44 2.81 9.53
CA ASP A 33 9.71 3.02 8.27
C ASP A 33 9.59 1.70 7.48
N ASN A 34 10.62 0.87 7.50
CA ASN A 34 10.55 -0.46 6.89
C ASN A 34 9.53 -1.37 7.58
N TYR A 35 9.43 -1.35 8.91
CA TYR A 35 8.40 -2.12 9.64
C TYR A 35 6.99 -1.64 9.32
N VAL A 36 6.77 -0.34 9.17
CA VAL A 36 5.48 0.21 8.74
C VAL A 36 5.11 -0.24 7.33
N ARG A 37 6.07 -0.29 6.41
CA ARG A 37 5.85 -0.83 5.05
C ARG A 37 5.47 -2.30 5.07
N LEU A 38 6.17 -3.11 5.86
CA LEU A 38 5.82 -4.52 6.05
C LEU A 38 4.42 -4.69 6.66
N PHE A 39 4.06 -3.84 7.62
CA PHE A 39 2.72 -3.83 8.20
C PHE A 39 1.64 -3.53 7.15
N TYR A 40 1.86 -2.57 6.24
CA TYR A 40 0.94 -2.31 5.13
C TYR A 40 0.76 -3.53 4.23
N LEU A 41 1.86 -4.21 3.87
CA LEU A 41 1.80 -5.41 3.03
C LEU A 41 1.06 -6.55 3.72
N LEU A 42 1.28 -6.73 5.02
CA LEU A 42 0.57 -7.74 5.82
C LEU A 42 -0.92 -7.42 5.94
N ALA A 43 -1.28 -6.18 6.29
CA ALA A 43 -2.67 -5.73 6.37
C ALA A 43 -3.39 -5.91 5.02
N PHE A 44 -2.69 -5.63 3.93
CA PHE A 44 -3.20 -5.84 2.57
C PHE A 44 -3.45 -7.33 2.25
N LEU A 45 -2.50 -8.20 2.57
CA LEU A 45 -2.65 -9.64 2.38
C LEU A 45 -3.84 -10.19 3.20
N ILE A 46 -3.98 -9.74 4.45
CA ILE A 46 -5.11 -10.05 5.31
C ILE A 46 -6.44 -9.58 4.67
N ALA A 47 -6.46 -8.35 4.14
CA ALA A 47 -7.64 -7.81 3.45
C ALA A 47 -8.04 -8.65 2.24
N LEU A 48 -7.08 -9.08 1.42
CA LEU A 48 -7.31 -9.96 0.28
C LEU A 48 -7.86 -11.32 0.72
N PHE A 49 -7.24 -11.95 1.70
CA PHE A 49 -7.65 -13.26 2.20
C PHE A 49 -9.10 -13.23 2.73
N PHE A 50 -9.38 -12.35 3.68
CA PHE A 50 -10.71 -12.26 4.29
C PHE A 50 -11.75 -11.68 3.33
N GLY A 51 -11.35 -10.76 2.46
CA GLY A 51 -12.23 -10.21 1.44
C GLY A 51 -12.66 -11.26 0.41
N LEU A 52 -11.74 -12.06 -0.11
CA LEU A 52 -12.04 -13.16 -1.02
C LEU A 52 -12.83 -14.28 -0.32
N ARG A 53 -12.50 -14.59 0.94
CA ARG A 53 -13.28 -15.53 1.75
C ARG A 53 -14.73 -15.07 1.92
N SER A 54 -14.94 -13.80 2.27
CA SER A 54 -16.28 -13.21 2.39
C SER A 54 -17.05 -13.22 1.07
N PHE A 55 -16.37 -12.99 -0.03
CA PHE A 55 -16.96 -13.10 -1.36
C PHE A 55 -17.37 -14.55 -1.67
N LYS A 56 -16.47 -15.51 -1.43
CA LYS A 56 -16.69 -16.92 -1.76
C LYS A 56 -17.84 -17.55 -0.95
N LYS A 57 -18.00 -17.18 0.31
CA LYS A 57 -19.16 -17.61 1.15
C LYS A 57 -20.52 -17.22 0.56
N ARG A 58 -20.57 -16.17 -0.27
CA ARG A 58 -21.82 -15.69 -0.90
C ARG A 58 -21.97 -16.15 -2.36
N ALA A 59 -20.86 -16.38 -3.04
CA ALA A 59 -20.79 -16.77 -4.44
C ALA A 59 -20.33 -18.23 -4.56
N THR A 60 -21.26 -19.17 -4.34
CA THR A 60 -20.97 -20.62 -4.37
C THR A 60 -20.39 -21.11 -5.69
N ARG A 61 -20.68 -20.42 -6.80
CA ARG A 61 -20.12 -20.72 -8.12
C ARG A 61 -19.50 -19.44 -8.70
N SER A 62 -18.19 -19.34 -8.72
CA SER A 62 -17.44 -18.30 -9.41
C SER A 62 -16.31 -18.90 -10.21
N ASP A 63 -16.08 -18.37 -11.41
CA ASP A 63 -14.94 -18.75 -12.24
C ASP A 63 -13.66 -18.05 -11.75
N PHE A 64 -12.52 -18.45 -12.28
CA PHE A 64 -11.22 -17.90 -11.94
C PHE A 64 -11.16 -16.37 -12.19
N THR A 65 -11.69 -15.94 -13.33
CA THR A 65 -11.69 -14.54 -13.73
C THR A 65 -12.51 -13.68 -12.78
N HIS A 66 -13.64 -14.19 -12.30
CA HIS A 66 -14.49 -13.47 -11.34
C HIS A 66 -13.81 -13.35 -9.97
N ASP A 67 -13.12 -14.41 -9.53
CA ASP A 67 -12.35 -14.40 -8.28
C ASP A 67 -11.22 -13.36 -8.36
N VAL A 68 -10.45 -13.35 -9.48
CA VAL A 68 -9.38 -12.36 -9.71
C VAL A 68 -9.94 -10.94 -9.79
N LYS A 69 -11.02 -10.70 -10.53
CA LYS A 69 -11.69 -9.40 -10.59
C LYS A 69 -12.11 -8.91 -9.20
N THR A 70 -12.57 -9.80 -8.33
CA THR A 70 -12.96 -9.44 -6.97
C THR A 70 -11.74 -9.09 -6.12
N GLY A 71 -10.66 -9.85 -6.21
CA GLY A 71 -9.40 -9.52 -5.55
C GLY A 71 -8.84 -8.18 -6.03
N MET A 72 -8.88 -7.89 -7.33
CA MET A 72 -8.45 -6.60 -7.87
C MET A 72 -9.31 -5.42 -7.38
N LYS A 73 -10.61 -5.62 -7.13
CA LYS A 73 -11.45 -4.57 -6.50
C LYS A 73 -11.02 -4.28 -5.07
N ILE A 74 -10.66 -5.32 -4.30
CA ILE A 74 -10.11 -5.17 -2.94
C ILE A 74 -8.79 -4.40 -3.01
N THR A 75 -7.89 -4.81 -3.91
CA THR A 75 -6.62 -4.16 -4.20
C THR A 75 -6.80 -2.68 -4.52
N SER A 76 -7.67 -2.35 -5.47
CA SER A 76 -7.88 -0.96 -5.89
C SER A 76 -8.38 -0.07 -4.75
N ILE A 77 -9.32 -0.56 -3.95
CA ILE A 77 -9.85 0.21 -2.80
C ILE A 77 -8.74 0.45 -1.77
N PHE A 78 -8.00 -0.60 -1.41
CA PHE A 78 -6.92 -0.51 -0.44
C PHE A 78 -5.81 0.44 -0.92
N SER A 79 -5.32 0.24 -2.14
CA SER A 79 -4.24 1.03 -2.74
C SER A 79 -4.62 2.51 -2.88
N LEU A 80 -5.87 2.80 -3.26
CA LEU A 80 -6.36 4.17 -3.39
C LEU A 80 -6.38 4.90 -2.04
N ILE A 81 -6.87 4.25 -0.98
CA ILE A 81 -6.91 4.84 0.37
C ILE A 81 -5.50 5.12 0.87
N ILE A 82 -4.58 4.14 0.74
CA ILE A 82 -3.19 4.29 1.18
C ILE A 82 -2.47 5.37 0.36
N SER A 83 -2.69 5.44 -0.96
CA SER A 83 -2.09 6.45 -1.82
C SER A 83 -2.56 7.87 -1.46
N ILE A 84 -3.88 8.07 -1.28
CA ILE A 84 -4.41 9.37 -0.86
C ILE A 84 -3.84 9.76 0.51
N PHE A 85 -3.82 8.82 1.46
CA PHE A 85 -3.21 9.07 2.77
C PHE A 85 -1.72 9.41 2.65
N THR A 86 -0.96 8.72 1.82
CA THR A 86 0.46 8.99 1.58
C THR A 86 0.67 10.42 1.07
N TRP A 87 -0.18 10.87 0.14
CA TRP A 87 -0.13 12.24 -0.35
C TRP A 87 -0.43 13.27 0.75
N VAL A 88 -1.52 13.05 1.51
CA VAL A 88 -1.91 13.91 2.65
C VAL A 88 -0.80 13.96 3.70
N TYR A 89 -0.24 12.79 4.04
CA TYR A 89 0.79 12.63 5.03
C TYR A 89 2.02 13.48 4.71
N TYR A 90 2.61 13.30 3.53
CA TYR A 90 3.83 14.02 3.16
C TYR A 90 3.59 15.47 2.74
N LYS A 91 2.36 15.86 2.44
CA LYS A 91 2.07 17.26 2.11
C LYS A 91 1.80 18.13 3.34
N TRP A 92 1.16 17.56 4.39
CA TRP A 92 0.68 18.35 5.52
C TRP A 92 1.12 17.85 6.90
N ILE A 93 1.44 16.58 7.08
CA ILE A 93 1.79 16.01 8.38
C ILE A 93 3.31 15.99 8.56
N ASP A 94 4.04 15.55 7.52
CA ASP A 94 5.50 15.45 7.52
C ASP A 94 6.07 16.09 6.23
N PRO A 95 5.91 17.42 6.06
CA PRO A 95 6.36 18.10 4.84
C PRO A 95 7.89 18.17 4.72
N GLU A 96 8.61 18.08 5.84
CA GLU A 96 10.08 18.15 5.88
C GLU A 96 10.75 16.86 5.41
N TYR A 97 10.02 15.74 5.38
CA TYR A 97 10.57 14.44 4.99
C TYR A 97 11.32 14.48 3.66
N PHE A 98 10.70 15.05 2.62
CA PHE A 98 11.34 15.13 1.30
C PHE A 98 12.43 16.17 1.23
N ALA A 99 12.30 17.31 1.92
CA ALA A 99 13.35 18.32 2.00
C ALA A 99 14.64 17.74 2.61
N ASN A 100 14.49 16.96 3.69
CA ASN A 100 15.61 16.30 4.34
C ASN A 100 16.26 15.24 3.41
N ARG A 101 15.46 14.47 2.67
CA ARG A 101 15.99 13.49 1.70
C ARG A 101 16.69 14.12 0.51
N ILE A 102 16.21 15.26 0.01
CA ILE A 102 16.85 16.02 -1.04
C ILE A 102 18.18 16.57 -0.54
N SER A 103 18.21 17.18 0.65
CA SER A 103 19.44 17.70 1.27
C SER A 103 20.48 16.60 1.49
N GLU A 104 20.06 15.42 1.95
CA GLU A 104 20.95 14.26 2.10
C GLU A 104 21.55 13.82 0.76
N ALA A 105 20.72 13.70 -0.29
CA ALA A 105 21.18 13.32 -1.62
C ALA A 105 22.16 14.35 -2.20
N MET A 106 21.90 15.64 -2.00
CA MET A 106 22.80 16.72 -2.44
C MET A 106 24.13 16.70 -1.69
N SER A 107 24.14 16.39 -0.40
CA SER A 107 25.37 16.30 0.40
C SER A 107 26.31 15.17 -0.03
N GLN A 108 25.78 14.16 -0.72
CA GLN A 108 26.54 13.01 -1.23
C GLN A 108 26.92 13.18 -2.71
N ALA A 109 26.43 14.22 -3.38
CA ALA A 109 26.70 14.46 -4.80
C ALA A 109 28.05 15.17 -5.01
N PRO A 110 28.77 14.85 -6.09
CA PRO A 110 29.94 15.65 -6.52
C PRO A 110 29.54 17.10 -6.84
N GLU A 111 30.40 18.09 -6.49
CA GLU A 111 30.08 19.51 -6.65
C GLU A 111 29.64 19.88 -8.09
N GLU A 112 30.22 19.24 -9.09
CA GLU A 112 29.93 19.47 -10.52
C GLU A 112 28.52 19.00 -10.94
N SER A 113 27.84 18.19 -10.13
CA SER A 113 26.56 17.58 -10.47
C SER A 113 25.41 18.01 -9.55
N ILE A 114 25.63 18.89 -8.58
CA ILE A 114 24.67 19.28 -7.55
C ILE A 114 23.34 19.77 -8.17
N GLU A 115 23.39 20.67 -9.15
CA GLU A 115 22.21 21.26 -9.79
C GLU A 115 21.38 20.18 -10.55
N ALA A 116 22.06 19.28 -11.25
CA ALA A 116 21.40 18.16 -11.94
C ALA A 116 20.79 17.16 -10.96
N VAL A 117 21.47 16.89 -9.84
CA VAL A 117 20.97 16.02 -8.77
C VAL A 117 19.77 16.67 -8.11
N GLU A 118 19.82 17.95 -7.74
CA GLU A 118 18.70 18.68 -7.13
C GLU A 118 17.45 18.60 -8.00
N THR A 119 17.58 18.88 -9.31
CA THR A 119 16.46 18.84 -10.24
C THR A 119 15.85 17.43 -10.35
N ASN A 120 16.67 16.40 -10.51
CA ASN A 120 16.19 15.03 -10.66
C ASN A 120 15.59 14.48 -9.36
N VAL A 121 16.24 14.77 -8.23
CA VAL A 121 15.84 14.29 -6.91
C VAL A 121 14.54 14.96 -6.46
N SER A 122 14.38 16.28 -6.68
CA SER A 122 13.13 16.99 -6.34
C SER A 122 11.94 16.53 -7.17
N PHE A 123 12.16 16.12 -8.43
CA PHE A 123 11.11 15.53 -9.25
C PHE A 123 10.62 14.19 -8.70
N ILE A 124 11.51 13.38 -8.13
CA ILE A 124 11.19 12.06 -7.55
C ILE A 124 10.68 12.20 -6.11
N PHE A 125 11.38 12.99 -5.29
CA PHE A 125 11.07 13.18 -3.86
C PHE A 125 10.05 14.30 -3.65
N ASN A 126 8.81 14.03 -3.96
CA ASN A 126 7.67 14.89 -3.63
C ASN A 126 6.43 14.06 -3.31
N ALA A 127 5.49 14.66 -2.59
CA ALA A 127 4.30 13.97 -2.11
C ALA A 127 3.45 13.37 -3.26
N PHE A 128 3.34 14.06 -4.39
CA PHE A 128 2.55 13.58 -5.53
C PHE A 128 3.19 12.37 -6.21
N THR A 129 4.47 12.46 -6.55
CA THR A 129 5.20 11.35 -7.18
C THR A 129 5.23 10.14 -6.26
N HIS A 130 5.51 10.34 -4.98
CA HIS A 130 5.56 9.24 -4.00
C HIS A 130 4.20 8.55 -3.82
N SER A 131 3.10 9.32 -3.75
CA SER A 131 1.76 8.75 -3.68
C SER A 131 1.38 7.99 -4.95
N THR A 132 1.79 8.49 -6.11
CA THR A 132 1.56 7.84 -7.41
C THR A 132 2.32 6.52 -7.50
N ILE A 133 3.61 6.51 -7.12
CA ILE A 133 4.41 5.28 -7.04
C ILE A 133 3.79 4.29 -6.05
N THR A 134 3.31 4.76 -4.90
CA THR A 134 2.61 3.93 -3.91
C THR A 134 1.35 3.30 -4.52
N LEU A 135 0.53 4.07 -5.24
CA LEU A 135 -0.68 3.55 -5.88
C LEU A 135 -0.34 2.42 -6.86
N PHE A 136 0.52 2.70 -7.83
CA PHE A 136 0.86 1.72 -8.86
C PHE A 136 1.63 0.53 -8.31
N GLY A 137 2.58 0.75 -7.40
CA GLY A 137 3.32 -0.32 -6.72
C GLY A 137 2.40 -1.27 -5.95
N MET A 138 1.46 -0.72 -5.18
CA MET A 138 0.45 -1.52 -4.48
C MET A 138 -0.50 -2.25 -5.43
N MET A 139 -0.85 -1.65 -6.58
CA MET A 139 -1.67 -2.32 -7.60
C MET A 139 -0.94 -3.52 -8.21
N VAL A 140 0.35 -3.37 -8.53
CA VAL A 140 1.18 -4.46 -9.08
C VAL A 140 1.35 -5.59 -8.04
N ILE A 141 1.77 -5.26 -6.82
CA ILE A 141 1.91 -6.23 -5.73
C ILE A 141 0.56 -6.92 -5.46
N GLY A 142 -0.52 -6.15 -5.44
CA GLY A 142 -1.86 -6.64 -5.21
C GLY A 142 -2.37 -7.56 -6.30
N PHE A 143 -1.96 -7.36 -7.55
CA PHE A 143 -2.25 -8.30 -8.62
C PHE A 143 -1.62 -9.67 -8.34
N PHE A 144 -0.32 -9.71 -8.01
CA PHE A 144 0.36 -10.95 -7.67
C PHE A 144 -0.22 -11.62 -6.41
N TYR A 145 -0.48 -10.85 -5.35
CA TYR A 145 -1.12 -11.37 -4.14
C TYR A 145 -2.51 -11.92 -4.43
N THR A 146 -3.29 -11.23 -5.26
CA THR A 146 -4.60 -11.71 -5.70
C THR A 146 -4.49 -13.07 -6.40
N LEU A 147 -3.56 -13.21 -7.34
CA LEU A 147 -3.35 -14.47 -8.04
C LEU A 147 -2.99 -15.60 -7.07
N ILE A 148 -2.04 -15.36 -6.15
CA ILE A 148 -1.61 -16.35 -5.15
C ILE A 148 -2.81 -16.77 -4.27
N VAL A 149 -3.54 -15.80 -3.71
CA VAL A 149 -4.68 -16.11 -2.83
C VAL A 149 -5.80 -16.83 -3.58
N VAL A 150 -6.10 -16.45 -4.83
CA VAL A 150 -7.09 -17.12 -5.66
C VAL A 150 -6.67 -18.56 -5.99
N LEU A 151 -5.40 -18.79 -6.29
CA LEU A 151 -4.87 -20.14 -6.54
C LEU A 151 -4.98 -21.02 -5.28
N ILE A 152 -4.59 -20.50 -4.11
CA ILE A 152 -4.73 -21.20 -2.82
C ILE A 152 -6.21 -21.51 -2.55
N MET A 153 -7.09 -20.54 -2.75
CA MET A 153 -8.53 -20.68 -2.56
C MET A 153 -9.14 -21.79 -3.43
N ARG A 154 -8.62 -21.96 -4.65
CA ARG A 154 -9.08 -23.01 -5.57
C ARG A 154 -8.47 -24.37 -5.26
N ALA A 155 -7.22 -24.40 -4.79
CA ALA A 155 -6.54 -25.63 -4.38
C ALA A 155 -7.07 -26.18 -3.06
N LYS A 156 -7.49 -25.30 -2.13
CA LYS A 156 -7.98 -25.67 -0.78
C LYS A 156 -9.27 -24.92 -0.44
N PRO A 157 -10.40 -25.27 -1.08
CA PRO A 157 -11.66 -24.54 -0.90
C PRO A 157 -12.20 -24.60 0.53
N GLU A 158 -11.86 -25.64 1.29
CA GLU A 158 -12.25 -25.82 2.69
C GLU A 158 -11.81 -24.67 3.60
N ILE A 159 -10.67 -24.04 3.31
CA ILE A 159 -10.16 -22.89 4.09
C ILE A 159 -11.06 -21.65 3.94
N PHE A 160 -11.73 -21.54 2.79
CA PHE A 160 -12.49 -20.34 2.40
C PHE A 160 -14.01 -20.49 2.57
N VAL A 161 -14.55 -21.72 2.52
CA VAL A 161 -15.99 -21.99 2.56
C VAL A 161 -16.43 -22.52 3.93
N GLY A 162 -15.51 -23.07 4.73
CA GLY A 162 -15.76 -23.56 6.08
C GLY A 162 -16.22 -22.49 7.08
#